data_10b9d29e672800449ac763bcab8b7d57
#
_entry.id   10b9d29e672800449ac763bcab8b7d57
#
_cell.length_a   1.000
_cell.length_b   1.000
_cell.length_c   1.000
_cell.angle_alpha   90.00
_cell.angle_beta   90.00
_cell.angle_gamma   90.00
#
_symmetry.space_group_name_H-M   'P 1'
#
loop_
_entity.id
_entity.type
_entity.pdbx_description
1 polymer ?
#
loop_
_entity_poly.entity_id
_entity_poly.type
_entity_poly.pdbx_seq_one_letter_code
_entity_poly.pdbx_strand_id
1 'polypeptide(L)'
;MGLMIIKVGQKMYEPYDKFFSVIFEIGYLMIVLLGTGGSIAGSASLMETYGVNYLVGVLITGSIFYILTIYGSELIRKASTIITVLILIFLTIIVIVGIVNNSGNLSHLVSTKYSPSSFGTVLYSGLRYAGYQAFVVAIVLSASDTLKSDKAINKSILLGIILNGVMITLSCIMLLAWMPGAQKETIPILYICKRLNSGFLLFSYSVVLFLAFVSTGIGCVFGAVARFEHVFKKPENIKKEED
;
A
#
# COMPACT_ATOMS: atom_id res chain seq x y z
N MET A 1 -3.06 -7.22 23.86
CA MET A 1 -2.61 -7.06 22.48
C MET A 1 -2.37 -5.60 22.10
N GLY A 2 -3.34 -4.69 22.20
CA GLY A 2 -3.16 -3.26 21.93
C GLY A 2 -2.06 -2.58 22.77
N LEU A 3 -1.95 -2.93 24.04
CA LEU A 3 -0.91 -2.43 24.97
C LEU A 3 0.51 -2.81 24.54
N MET A 4 0.70 -3.98 23.94
CA MET A 4 2.00 -4.44 23.46
C MET A 4 2.46 -3.65 22.23
N ILE A 5 1.53 -3.35 21.32
CA ILE A 5 1.79 -2.53 20.12
C ILE A 5 2.13 -1.09 20.51
N ILE A 6 1.41 -0.52 21.48
CA ILE A 6 1.67 0.81 22.03
C ILE A 6 3.03 0.84 22.71
N LYS A 7 3.34 -0.16 23.56
CA LYS A 7 4.65 -0.28 24.22
C LYS A 7 5.80 -0.46 23.22
N VAL A 8 5.62 -1.21 22.14
CA VAL A 8 6.63 -1.36 21.07
C VAL A 8 6.80 -0.05 20.32
N GLY A 9 5.71 0.63 19.96
CA GLY A 9 5.77 1.93 19.29
C GLY A 9 6.38 3.02 20.20
N GLN A 10 5.97 3.11 21.46
CA GLN A 10 6.57 4.03 22.43
C GLN A 10 8.04 3.70 22.69
N LYS A 11 8.41 2.43 22.92
CA LYS A 11 9.78 2.01 23.13
C LYS A 11 10.68 2.25 21.92
N MET A 12 10.15 2.23 20.70
CA MET A 12 10.93 2.48 19.49
C MET A 12 11.36 3.95 19.40
N TYR A 13 10.61 4.88 19.98
CA TYR A 13 10.86 6.32 19.93
C TYR A 13 11.17 6.96 21.30
N GLU A 14 10.96 6.24 22.40
CA GLU A 14 11.29 6.68 23.76
C GLU A 14 12.74 7.18 23.95
N PRO A 15 13.75 6.60 23.24
CA PRO A 15 15.12 7.11 23.31
C PRO A 15 15.36 8.45 22.59
N TYR A 16 14.41 8.89 21.75
CA TYR A 16 14.62 10.01 20.82
C TYR A 16 13.97 11.32 21.24
N ASP A 17 13.50 11.44 22.50
CA ASP A 17 12.84 12.64 23.01
C ASP A 17 11.33 12.74 22.68
N LYS A 18 10.58 13.34 23.60
CA LYS A 18 9.13 13.56 23.48
C LYS A 18 8.74 14.34 22.24
N PHE A 19 9.60 15.27 21.79
CA PHE A 19 9.37 16.09 20.60
C PHE A 19 9.29 15.25 19.33
N PHE A 20 10.23 14.34 19.10
CA PHE A 20 10.23 13.46 17.94
C PHE A 20 9.07 12.46 17.97
N SER A 21 8.66 12.01 19.15
CA SER A 21 7.50 11.13 19.31
C SER A 21 6.22 11.83 18.83
N VAL A 22 6.00 13.09 19.18
CA VAL A 22 4.81 13.85 18.75
C VAL A 22 4.81 14.07 17.24
N ILE A 23 5.97 14.42 16.65
CA ILE A 23 6.08 14.58 15.19
C ILE A 23 5.77 13.27 14.48
N PHE A 24 6.26 12.16 15.00
CA PHE A 24 5.96 10.84 14.44
C PHE A 24 4.47 10.50 14.52
N GLU A 25 3.81 10.74 15.65
CA GLU A 25 2.37 10.48 15.81
C GLU A 25 1.53 11.31 14.82
N ILE A 26 1.85 12.59 14.66
CA ILE A 26 1.18 13.46 13.68
C ILE A 26 1.42 12.95 12.27
N GLY A 27 2.66 12.62 11.91
CA GLY A 27 3.02 12.07 10.61
C GLY A 27 2.32 10.74 10.34
N TYR A 28 2.25 9.86 11.32
CA TYR A 28 1.54 8.59 11.23
C TYR A 28 0.03 8.79 10.98
N LEU A 29 -0.62 9.66 11.76
CA LEU A 29 -2.04 9.98 11.58
C LEU A 29 -2.31 10.54 10.18
N MET A 30 -1.47 11.47 9.71
CA MET A 30 -1.59 12.04 8.36
C MET A 30 -1.49 10.95 7.29
N ILE A 31 -0.53 10.03 7.39
CA ILE A 31 -0.36 8.95 6.41
C ILE A 31 -1.52 7.97 6.44
N VAL A 32 -2.04 7.64 7.61
CA VAL A 32 -3.22 6.77 7.72
C VAL A 32 -4.45 7.42 7.08
N LEU A 33 -4.68 8.71 7.32
CA LEU A 33 -5.77 9.46 6.70
C LEU A 33 -5.61 9.54 5.18
N LEU A 34 -4.40 9.86 4.69
CA LEU A 34 -4.09 9.90 3.26
C LEU A 34 -4.19 8.51 2.62
N GLY A 35 -3.74 7.46 3.30
CA GLY A 35 -3.82 6.08 2.84
C GLY A 35 -5.27 5.60 2.72
N THR A 36 -6.10 5.89 3.71
CA THR A 36 -7.53 5.55 3.70
C THR A 36 -8.27 6.35 2.63
N GLY A 37 -8.09 7.66 2.62
CA GLY A 37 -8.72 8.56 1.63
C GLY A 37 -8.28 8.24 0.20
N GLY A 38 -6.98 8.01 -0.02
CA GLY A 38 -6.41 7.60 -1.29
C GLY A 38 -6.94 6.26 -1.78
N SER A 39 -7.15 5.30 -0.88
CA SER A 39 -7.74 4.00 -1.21
C SER A 39 -9.21 4.14 -1.62
N ILE A 40 -10.00 4.98 -0.94
CA ILE A 40 -11.39 5.26 -1.32
C ILE A 40 -11.43 5.98 -2.68
N ALA A 41 -10.63 7.01 -2.85
CA ALA A 41 -10.58 7.78 -4.10
C ALA A 41 -10.09 6.92 -5.28
N GLY A 42 -9.06 6.10 -5.08
CA GLY A 42 -8.55 5.17 -6.09
C GLY A 42 -9.58 4.12 -6.50
N SER A 43 -10.30 3.55 -5.55
CA SER A 43 -11.40 2.63 -5.82
C SER A 43 -12.53 3.29 -6.61
N ALA A 44 -12.91 4.52 -6.24
CA ALA A 44 -13.95 5.28 -6.93
C ALA A 44 -13.53 5.63 -8.37
N SER A 45 -12.29 6.09 -8.57
CA SER A 45 -11.75 6.36 -9.92
C SER A 45 -11.68 5.10 -10.79
N LEU A 46 -11.40 3.95 -10.17
CA LEU A 46 -11.43 2.68 -10.88
C LEU A 46 -12.86 2.33 -11.32
N MET A 47 -13.86 2.49 -10.45
CA MET A 47 -15.29 2.25 -10.78
C MET A 47 -15.77 3.22 -11.85
N GLU A 48 -15.31 4.47 -11.83
CA GLU A 48 -15.62 5.48 -12.86
C GLU A 48 -15.15 5.03 -14.24
N THR A 49 -14.05 4.31 -14.34
CA THR A 49 -13.58 3.70 -15.59
C THR A 49 -14.60 2.76 -16.24
N TYR A 50 -15.51 2.19 -15.43
CA TYR A 50 -16.59 1.31 -15.85
C TYR A 50 -17.97 1.99 -15.88
N GLY A 51 -18.02 3.33 -15.83
CA GLY A 51 -19.25 4.11 -15.96
C GLY A 51 -20.01 4.33 -14.66
N VAL A 52 -19.47 3.95 -13.50
CA VAL A 52 -20.04 4.26 -12.19
C VAL A 52 -19.72 5.72 -11.84
N ASN A 53 -20.70 6.48 -11.37
CA ASN A 53 -20.45 7.84 -10.91
C ASN A 53 -19.43 7.84 -9.74
N TYR A 54 -18.46 8.76 -9.78
CA TYR A 54 -17.38 8.85 -8.79
C TYR A 54 -17.91 8.92 -7.35
N LEU A 55 -18.91 9.76 -7.07
CA LEU A 55 -19.48 9.89 -5.72
C LEU A 55 -20.15 8.59 -5.25
N VAL A 56 -20.82 7.87 -6.17
CA VAL A 56 -21.39 6.55 -5.86
C VAL A 56 -20.27 5.56 -5.53
N GLY A 57 -19.17 5.58 -6.28
CA GLY A 57 -17.99 4.78 -5.99
C GLY A 57 -17.37 5.07 -4.61
N VAL A 58 -17.29 6.34 -4.23
CA VAL A 58 -16.85 6.78 -2.88
C VAL A 58 -17.78 6.23 -1.79
N LEU A 59 -19.09 6.34 -1.96
CA LEU A 59 -20.07 5.84 -1.00
C LEU A 59 -20.00 4.32 -0.85
N ILE A 60 -19.93 3.58 -1.96
CA ILE A 60 -19.81 2.11 -1.96
C ILE A 60 -18.54 1.70 -1.22
N THR A 61 -17.38 2.25 -1.58
CA THR A 61 -16.09 1.89 -0.98
C THR A 61 -16.03 2.29 0.49
N GLY A 62 -16.50 3.48 0.84
CA GLY A 62 -16.59 3.95 2.22
C GLY A 62 -17.47 3.04 3.08
N SER A 63 -18.62 2.59 2.54
CA SER A 63 -19.49 1.64 3.23
C SER A 63 -18.82 0.27 3.44
N ILE A 64 -18.09 -0.22 2.44
CA ILE A 64 -17.30 -1.46 2.56
C ILE A 64 -16.26 -1.32 3.66
N PHE A 65 -15.53 -0.19 3.70
CA PHE A 65 -14.52 0.05 4.74
C PHE A 65 -15.14 0.09 6.14
N TYR A 66 -16.26 0.79 6.29
CA TYR A 66 -16.99 0.87 7.54
C TYR A 66 -17.43 -0.52 8.04
N ILE A 67 -18.08 -1.30 7.17
CA ILE A 67 -18.54 -2.65 7.51
C ILE A 67 -17.37 -3.55 7.90
N LEU A 68 -16.32 -3.60 7.08
CA LEU A 68 -15.17 -4.47 7.34
C LEU A 68 -14.38 -4.05 8.58
N THR A 69 -14.36 -2.77 8.95
CA THR A 69 -13.72 -2.30 10.18
C THR A 69 -14.47 -2.80 11.42
N ILE A 70 -15.81 -2.92 11.35
CA ILE A 70 -16.62 -3.44 12.47
C ILE A 70 -16.42 -4.94 12.65
N TYR A 71 -16.35 -5.72 11.56
CA TYR A 71 -16.33 -7.19 11.61
C TYR A 71 -14.95 -7.83 11.86
N GLY A 72 -13.90 -7.04 12.00
CA GLY A 72 -12.72 -7.50 12.70
C GLY A 72 -11.47 -7.86 11.88
N SER A 73 -10.37 -7.75 12.60
CA SER A 73 -8.99 -7.88 12.13
C SER A 73 -8.62 -9.26 11.54
N GLU A 74 -9.25 -10.33 11.99
CA GLU A 74 -8.87 -11.68 11.55
C GLU A 74 -9.31 -11.99 10.12
N LEU A 75 -10.53 -11.57 9.75
CA LEU A 75 -11.02 -11.71 8.39
C LEU A 75 -10.16 -10.90 7.40
N ILE A 76 -9.82 -9.68 7.78
CA ILE A 76 -8.98 -8.78 6.98
C ILE A 76 -7.60 -9.41 6.74
N ARG A 77 -6.97 -9.97 7.77
CA ARG A 77 -5.64 -10.58 7.68
C ARG A 77 -5.62 -11.80 6.76
N LYS A 78 -6.62 -12.69 6.86
CA LYS A 78 -6.75 -13.86 5.98
C LYS A 78 -7.00 -13.43 4.53
N ALA A 79 -7.93 -12.49 4.32
CA ALA A 79 -8.23 -11.96 2.99
C ALA A 79 -7.01 -11.26 2.38
N SER A 80 -6.29 -10.43 3.13
CA SER A 80 -5.11 -9.72 2.65
C SER A 80 -4.00 -10.66 2.17
N THR A 81 -3.83 -11.83 2.80
CA THR A 81 -2.85 -12.82 2.33
C THR A 81 -3.20 -13.36 0.95
N ILE A 82 -4.46 -13.73 0.73
CA ILE A 82 -4.94 -14.22 -0.58
C ILE A 82 -4.82 -13.11 -1.63
N ILE A 83 -5.27 -11.90 -1.29
CA ILE A 83 -5.19 -10.74 -2.16
C ILE A 83 -3.75 -10.45 -2.57
N THR A 84 -2.80 -10.50 -1.64
CA THR A 84 -1.38 -10.26 -1.93
C THR A 84 -0.82 -11.27 -2.93
N VAL A 85 -1.14 -12.55 -2.79
CA VAL A 85 -0.71 -13.59 -3.74
C VAL A 85 -1.30 -13.32 -5.13
N LEU A 86 -2.59 -12.99 -5.21
CA LEU A 86 -3.23 -12.63 -6.48
C LEU A 86 -2.59 -11.40 -7.13
N ILE A 87 -2.33 -10.35 -6.33
CA ILE A 87 -1.64 -9.13 -6.82
C ILE A 87 -0.28 -9.51 -7.40
N LEU A 88 0.54 -10.28 -6.69
CA LEU A 88 1.87 -10.68 -7.16
C LEU A 88 1.80 -11.44 -8.48
N ILE A 89 0.89 -12.41 -8.60
CA ILE A 89 0.73 -13.19 -9.83
C ILE A 89 0.30 -12.29 -11.00
N PHE A 90 -0.82 -11.59 -10.85
CA PHE A 90 -1.38 -10.78 -11.95
C PHE A 90 -0.47 -9.61 -12.31
N LEU A 91 0.10 -8.91 -11.32
CA LEU A 91 1.01 -7.80 -11.58
C LEU A 91 2.27 -8.28 -12.29
N THR A 92 2.83 -9.44 -11.91
CA THR A 92 3.99 -10.02 -12.60
C THR A 92 3.68 -10.33 -14.05
N ILE A 93 2.52 -10.93 -14.34
CA ILE A 93 2.09 -11.20 -15.72
C ILE A 93 1.97 -9.89 -16.52
N ILE A 94 1.27 -8.90 -15.96
CA ILE A 94 1.06 -7.61 -16.63
C ILE A 94 2.39 -6.91 -16.90
N VAL A 95 3.31 -6.93 -15.92
CA VAL A 95 4.63 -6.31 -16.07
C VAL A 95 5.44 -6.98 -17.17
N ILE A 96 5.49 -8.29 -17.20
CA ILE A 96 6.21 -9.04 -18.24
C ILE A 96 5.59 -8.75 -19.62
N VAL A 97 4.27 -8.90 -19.75
CA VAL A 97 3.55 -8.62 -21.01
C VAL A 97 3.74 -7.17 -21.44
N GLY A 98 3.64 -6.22 -20.51
CA GLY A 98 3.83 -4.80 -20.77
C GLY A 98 5.23 -4.46 -21.29
N ILE A 99 6.27 -5.05 -20.69
CA ILE A 99 7.66 -4.87 -21.13
C ILE A 99 7.87 -5.47 -22.53
N VAL A 100 7.43 -6.71 -22.74
CA VAL A 100 7.62 -7.43 -24.02
C VAL A 100 6.93 -6.70 -25.17
N ASN A 101 5.69 -6.26 -24.97
CA ASN A 101 4.91 -5.59 -26.03
C ASN A 101 5.48 -4.22 -26.44
N ASN A 102 6.26 -3.57 -25.59
CA ASN A 102 6.85 -2.27 -25.92
C ASN A 102 8.37 -2.23 -25.73
N SER A 103 9.01 -3.38 -25.90
CA SER A 103 10.47 -3.56 -25.77
C SER A 103 11.26 -2.69 -26.75
N GLY A 104 10.73 -2.44 -27.94
CA GLY A 104 11.35 -1.55 -28.93
C GLY A 104 11.50 -0.12 -28.42
N ASN A 105 10.46 0.45 -27.82
CA ASN A 105 10.52 1.77 -27.21
C ASN A 105 11.49 1.79 -26.02
N LEU A 106 11.49 0.75 -25.20
CA LEU A 106 12.43 0.63 -24.09
C LEU A 106 13.89 0.61 -24.59
N SER A 107 14.18 -0.17 -25.60
CA SER A 107 15.52 -0.22 -26.23
C SER A 107 15.94 1.14 -26.79
N HIS A 108 15.02 1.84 -27.44
CA HIS A 108 15.27 3.20 -27.98
C HIS A 108 15.58 4.19 -26.83
N LEU A 109 14.80 4.17 -25.73
CA LEU A 109 15.03 5.05 -24.58
C LEU A 109 16.35 4.77 -23.88
N VAL A 110 16.74 3.50 -23.76
CA VAL A 110 18.03 3.10 -23.20
C VAL A 110 19.19 3.54 -24.12
N SER A 111 19.10 3.33 -25.45
CA SER A 111 20.15 3.69 -26.41
C SER A 111 20.36 5.21 -26.51
N THR A 112 19.28 5.99 -26.39
CA THR A 112 19.33 7.45 -26.38
C THR A 112 19.68 8.04 -25.01
N LYS A 113 19.94 7.21 -23.99
CA LYS A 113 20.20 7.63 -22.61
C LYS A 113 19.12 8.60 -22.11
N TYR A 114 17.88 8.32 -22.49
CA TYR A 114 16.76 9.15 -22.10
C TYR A 114 16.63 9.22 -20.57
N SER A 115 16.71 10.42 -20.04
CA SER A 115 16.46 10.68 -18.62
C SER A 115 15.42 11.80 -18.51
N PRO A 116 14.20 11.49 -18.06
CA PRO A 116 13.14 12.48 -17.94
C PRO A 116 13.39 13.47 -16.78
N SER A 117 14.35 13.17 -15.92
CA SER A 117 14.61 13.94 -14.70
C SER A 117 16.10 14.02 -14.38
N SER A 118 16.50 15.08 -13.67
CA SER A 118 17.87 15.20 -13.14
C SER A 118 18.12 14.18 -12.03
N PHE A 119 19.37 13.82 -11.81
CA PHE A 119 19.77 12.93 -10.73
C PHE A 119 19.27 13.41 -9.34
N GLY A 120 19.32 14.73 -9.09
CA GLY A 120 18.81 15.32 -7.85
C GLY A 120 17.32 15.09 -7.65
N THR A 121 16.52 15.21 -8.72
CA THR A 121 15.07 14.94 -8.68
C THR A 121 14.78 13.45 -8.41
N VAL A 122 15.57 12.55 -9.01
CA VAL A 122 15.43 11.10 -8.76
C VAL A 122 15.77 10.76 -7.32
N LEU A 123 16.88 11.30 -6.81
CA LEU A 123 17.29 11.09 -5.41
C LEU A 123 16.25 11.63 -4.44
N TYR A 124 15.75 12.84 -4.65
CA TYR A 124 14.70 13.43 -3.83
C TYR A 124 13.41 12.58 -3.83
N SER A 125 13.01 12.07 -4.99
CA SER A 125 11.83 11.20 -5.10
C SER A 125 12.04 9.87 -4.36
N GLY A 126 13.25 9.30 -4.44
CA GLY A 126 13.61 8.11 -3.68
C GLY A 126 13.57 8.33 -2.16
N LEU A 127 14.10 9.46 -1.69
CA LEU A 127 14.06 9.84 -0.26
C LEU A 127 12.62 10.07 0.22
N ARG A 128 11.77 10.71 -0.60
CA ARG A 128 10.33 10.86 -0.29
C ARG A 128 9.64 9.50 -0.14
N TYR A 129 9.92 8.58 -1.06
CA TYR A 129 9.37 7.22 -0.99
C TYR A 129 9.85 6.47 0.26
N ALA A 130 11.15 6.55 0.58
CA ALA A 130 11.71 5.95 1.79
C ALA A 130 11.07 6.54 3.07
N GLY A 131 10.87 7.85 3.11
CA GLY A 131 10.17 8.52 4.22
C GLY A 131 8.73 8.02 4.39
N TYR A 132 7.98 7.88 3.30
CA TYR A 132 6.64 7.30 3.32
C TYR A 132 6.66 5.86 3.87
N GLN A 133 7.58 5.03 3.41
CA GLN A 133 7.71 3.64 3.87
C GLN A 133 8.08 3.53 5.36
N ALA A 134 8.82 4.48 5.90
CA ALA A 134 9.16 4.50 7.32
C ALA A 134 7.92 4.59 8.23
N PHE A 135 6.90 5.34 7.82
CA PHE A 135 5.63 5.39 8.56
C PHE A 135 4.77 4.14 8.37
N VAL A 136 4.84 3.49 7.18
CA VAL A 136 4.12 2.24 6.92
C VAL A 136 4.62 1.11 7.82
N VAL A 137 5.86 1.16 8.30
CA VAL A 137 6.41 0.18 9.26
C VAL A 137 5.51 0.04 10.49
N ALA A 138 4.92 1.12 11.00
CA ALA A 138 4.02 1.05 12.16
C ALA A 138 2.75 0.21 11.87
N ILE A 139 2.22 0.25 10.63
CA ILE A 139 1.10 -0.58 10.19
C ILE A 139 1.53 -2.05 10.09
N VAL A 140 2.71 -2.30 9.54
CA VAL A 140 3.28 -3.66 9.41
C VAL A 140 3.49 -4.29 10.80
N LEU A 141 4.00 -3.51 11.75
CA LEU A 141 4.19 -3.96 13.14
C LEU A 141 2.86 -4.37 13.79
N SER A 142 1.77 -3.65 13.54
CA SER A 142 0.45 -4.01 14.07
C SER A 142 -0.09 -5.34 13.52
N ALA A 143 0.38 -5.77 12.35
CA ALA A 143 0.02 -7.05 11.73
C ALA A 143 0.97 -8.20 12.08
N SER A 144 2.12 -7.92 12.73
CA SER A 144 3.19 -8.89 12.99
C SER A 144 3.00 -9.77 14.24
N ASP A 145 1.94 -9.57 15.00
CA ASP A 145 1.66 -10.28 16.27
C ASP A 145 1.63 -11.81 16.16
N THR A 146 1.47 -12.34 14.94
CA THR A 146 1.48 -13.79 14.68
C THR A 146 2.88 -14.37 14.57
N LEU A 147 3.91 -13.54 14.41
CA LEU A 147 5.30 -13.98 14.28
C LEU A 147 5.92 -14.15 15.67
N LYS A 148 6.09 -15.41 16.09
CA LYS A 148 6.53 -15.75 17.45
C LYS A 148 8.05 -15.97 17.59
N SER A 149 8.83 -15.89 16.53
CA SER A 149 10.28 -16.09 16.59
C SER A 149 11.06 -15.06 15.77
N ASP A 150 12.21 -14.63 16.27
CA ASP A 150 13.10 -13.69 15.60
C ASP A 150 13.52 -14.18 14.21
N LYS A 151 13.71 -15.50 14.06
CA LYS A 151 14.05 -16.11 12.76
C LYS A 151 12.92 -15.96 11.75
N ALA A 152 11.65 -16.11 12.18
CA ALA A 152 10.49 -15.91 11.31
C ALA A 152 10.33 -14.43 10.94
N ILE A 153 10.54 -13.53 11.90
CA ILE A 153 10.50 -12.07 11.68
C ILE A 153 11.55 -11.66 10.65
N ASN A 154 12.81 -12.04 10.85
CA ASN A 154 13.91 -11.69 9.95
C ASN A 154 13.69 -12.26 8.53
N LYS A 155 13.20 -13.49 8.42
CA LYS A 155 12.88 -14.11 7.13
C LYS A 155 11.75 -13.38 6.41
N SER A 156 10.70 -12.98 7.13
CA SER A 156 9.57 -12.22 6.57
C SER A 156 9.98 -10.84 6.10
N ILE A 157 10.81 -10.14 6.88
CA ILE A 157 11.35 -8.83 6.51
C ILE A 157 12.20 -8.93 5.24
N LEU A 158 13.15 -9.88 5.21
CA LEU A 158 14.02 -10.07 4.06
C LEU A 158 13.23 -10.40 2.79
N LEU A 159 12.26 -11.32 2.90
CA LEU A 159 11.38 -11.67 1.78
C LEU A 159 10.56 -10.48 1.31
N GLY A 160 10.02 -9.68 2.22
CA GLY A 160 9.28 -8.46 1.91
C GLY A 160 10.13 -7.42 1.18
N ILE A 161 11.37 -7.19 1.62
CA ILE A 161 12.31 -6.27 0.98
C ILE A 161 12.62 -6.73 -0.45
N ILE A 162 12.93 -8.01 -0.65
CA ILE A 162 13.27 -8.58 -1.96
C ILE A 162 12.07 -8.48 -2.90
N LEU A 163 10.90 -8.98 -2.49
CA LEU A 163 9.69 -8.97 -3.32
C LEU A 163 9.27 -7.54 -3.68
N ASN A 164 9.23 -6.64 -2.71
CA ASN A 164 8.86 -5.25 -2.96
C ASN A 164 9.87 -4.56 -3.89
N GLY A 165 11.16 -4.72 -3.64
CA GLY A 165 12.22 -4.15 -4.47
C GLY A 165 12.17 -4.65 -5.92
N VAL A 166 12.01 -5.95 -6.13
CA VAL A 166 11.88 -6.55 -7.47
C VAL A 166 10.63 -6.04 -8.18
N MET A 167 9.47 -6.05 -7.50
CA MET A 167 8.21 -5.62 -8.12
C MET A 167 8.20 -4.13 -8.47
N ILE A 168 8.76 -3.28 -7.62
CA ILE A 168 8.89 -1.84 -7.92
C ILE A 168 9.82 -1.64 -9.12
N THR A 169 10.99 -2.29 -9.13
CA THR A 169 11.94 -2.15 -10.23
C THR A 169 11.33 -2.58 -11.56
N LEU A 170 10.70 -3.74 -11.61
CA LEU A 170 10.05 -4.24 -12.82
C LEU A 170 8.90 -3.33 -13.26
N SER A 171 8.09 -2.83 -12.33
CA SER A 171 7.02 -1.88 -12.63
C SER A 171 7.56 -0.56 -13.19
N CYS A 172 8.66 -0.04 -12.65
CA CYS A 172 9.32 1.16 -13.19
C CYS A 172 9.85 0.93 -14.61
N ILE A 173 10.45 -0.22 -14.89
CA ILE A 173 10.93 -0.58 -16.24
C ILE A 173 9.75 -0.64 -17.22
N MET A 174 8.64 -1.27 -16.82
CA MET A 174 7.42 -1.31 -17.63
C MET A 174 6.89 0.10 -17.90
N LEU A 175 6.75 0.93 -16.86
CA LEU A 175 6.26 2.31 -17.02
C LEU A 175 7.16 3.12 -17.92
N LEU A 176 8.49 2.96 -17.81
CA LEU A 176 9.45 3.60 -18.72
C LEU A 176 9.22 3.18 -20.17
N ALA A 177 8.99 1.89 -20.44
CA ALA A 177 8.70 1.40 -21.78
C ALA A 177 7.45 2.06 -22.40
N TRP A 178 6.49 2.52 -21.60
CA TRP A 178 5.24 3.15 -22.06
C TRP A 178 5.23 4.68 -21.94
N MET A 179 6.39 5.29 -21.73
CA MET A 179 6.53 6.76 -21.76
C MET A 179 6.38 7.29 -23.21
N PRO A 180 5.86 8.52 -23.39
CA PRO A 180 5.34 9.45 -22.39
C PRO A 180 3.87 9.23 -22.01
N GLY A 181 3.18 8.27 -22.62
CA GLY A 181 1.73 8.09 -22.49
C GLY A 181 1.32 7.77 -21.05
N ALA A 182 2.01 6.82 -20.42
CA ALA A 182 1.70 6.38 -19.04
C ALA A 182 1.87 7.48 -17.98
N GLN A 183 2.73 8.47 -18.24
CA GLN A 183 3.03 9.55 -17.27
C GLN A 183 1.84 10.48 -17.03
N LYS A 184 0.91 10.59 -17.96
CA LYS A 184 -0.22 11.53 -17.92
C LYS A 184 -1.45 10.95 -17.21
N GLU A 185 -1.41 9.68 -16.88
CA GLU A 185 -2.56 8.94 -16.37
C GLU A 185 -2.58 8.86 -14.84
N THR A 186 -3.76 8.95 -14.26
CA THR A 186 -3.96 8.79 -12.81
C THR A 186 -3.60 7.39 -12.34
N ILE A 187 -3.88 6.37 -13.15
CA ILE A 187 -3.56 4.96 -12.89
C ILE A 187 -2.75 4.41 -14.08
N PRO A 188 -1.42 4.62 -14.12
CA PRO A 188 -0.60 4.31 -15.28
C PRO A 188 -0.66 2.86 -15.74
N ILE A 189 -0.69 1.89 -14.81
CA ILE A 189 -0.75 0.47 -15.16
C ILE A 189 -2.10 0.10 -15.78
N LEU A 190 -3.20 0.71 -15.35
CA LEU A 190 -4.51 0.52 -15.96
C LEU A 190 -4.53 1.02 -17.42
N TYR A 191 -3.85 2.15 -17.68
CA TYR A 191 -3.67 2.65 -19.05
C TYR A 191 -2.92 1.63 -19.90
N ILE A 192 -1.83 1.03 -19.39
CA ILE A 192 -1.09 0.00 -20.11
C ILE A 192 -1.99 -1.21 -20.41
N CYS A 193 -2.77 -1.68 -19.43
CA CYS A 193 -3.72 -2.78 -19.65
C CYS A 193 -4.76 -2.46 -20.74
N LYS A 194 -5.27 -1.22 -20.80
CA LYS A 194 -6.15 -0.77 -21.87
C LYS A 194 -5.45 -0.80 -23.24
N ARG A 195 -4.19 -0.38 -23.30
CA ARG A 195 -3.40 -0.35 -24.54
C ARG A 195 -2.98 -1.73 -25.04
N LEU A 196 -2.82 -2.70 -24.14
CA LEU A 196 -2.56 -4.10 -24.50
C LEU A 196 -3.77 -4.77 -25.18
N ASN A 197 -4.92 -4.09 -25.23
CA ASN A 197 -6.15 -4.52 -25.88
C ASN A 197 -6.62 -5.94 -25.48
N SER A 198 -6.33 -6.33 -24.24
CA SER A 198 -6.74 -7.59 -23.65
C SER A 198 -7.79 -7.34 -22.56
N GLY A 199 -9.05 -7.64 -22.88
CA GLY A 199 -10.15 -7.49 -21.94
C GLY A 199 -9.95 -8.31 -20.65
N PHE A 200 -9.32 -9.47 -20.77
CA PHE A 200 -9.00 -10.32 -19.64
C PHE A 200 -7.97 -9.65 -18.69
N LEU A 201 -6.88 -9.12 -19.24
CA LEU A 201 -5.86 -8.43 -18.42
C LEU A 201 -6.41 -7.17 -17.77
N LEU A 202 -7.20 -6.39 -18.51
CA LEU A 202 -7.84 -5.19 -18.01
C LEU A 202 -8.78 -5.51 -16.85
N PHE A 203 -9.67 -6.49 -17.01
CA PHE A 203 -10.61 -6.89 -15.98
C PHE A 203 -9.90 -7.48 -14.75
N SER A 204 -8.97 -8.42 -14.96
CA SER A 204 -8.22 -9.05 -13.87
C SER A 204 -7.43 -8.03 -13.06
N TYR A 205 -6.74 -7.09 -13.74
CA TYR A 205 -6.02 -6.02 -13.06
C TYR A 205 -6.97 -5.11 -12.26
N SER A 206 -8.11 -4.75 -12.84
CA SER A 206 -9.08 -3.89 -12.16
C SER A 206 -9.65 -4.53 -10.89
N VAL A 207 -9.97 -5.82 -10.92
CA VAL A 207 -10.42 -6.56 -9.75
C VAL A 207 -9.34 -6.60 -8.67
N VAL A 208 -8.12 -6.97 -9.06
CA VAL A 208 -6.98 -7.05 -8.14
C VAL A 208 -6.65 -5.68 -7.55
N LEU A 209 -6.69 -4.63 -8.37
CA LEU A 209 -6.43 -3.26 -7.93
C LEU A 209 -7.50 -2.77 -6.94
N PHE A 210 -8.78 -3.06 -7.22
CA PHE A 210 -9.87 -2.75 -6.30
C PHE A 210 -9.68 -3.44 -4.94
N LEU A 211 -9.38 -4.73 -4.96
CA LEU A 211 -9.10 -5.49 -3.74
C LEU A 211 -7.86 -4.96 -2.99
N ALA A 212 -6.84 -4.50 -3.73
CA ALA A 212 -5.65 -3.89 -3.14
C ALA A 212 -5.98 -2.57 -2.42
N PHE A 213 -6.80 -1.71 -3.04
CA PHE A 213 -7.27 -0.48 -2.40
C PHE A 213 -8.08 -0.80 -1.14
N VAL A 214 -9.02 -1.75 -1.21
CA VAL A 214 -9.82 -2.17 -0.06
C VAL A 214 -8.91 -2.69 1.05
N SER A 215 -8.00 -3.60 0.76
CA SER A 215 -7.06 -4.17 1.74
C SER A 215 -6.18 -3.09 2.38
N THR A 216 -5.62 -2.17 1.58
CA THR A 216 -4.76 -1.08 2.07
C THR A 216 -5.54 -0.12 2.96
N GLY A 217 -6.71 0.32 2.50
CA GLY A 217 -7.52 1.28 3.25
C GLY A 217 -7.96 0.73 4.61
N ILE A 218 -8.41 -0.52 4.64
CA ILE A 218 -8.79 -1.18 5.90
C ILE A 218 -7.57 -1.38 6.80
N GLY A 219 -6.41 -1.75 6.25
CA GLY A 219 -5.16 -1.85 6.99
C GLY A 219 -4.77 -0.53 7.65
N CYS A 220 -4.95 0.58 6.96
CA CYS A 220 -4.73 1.92 7.51
C CYS A 220 -5.71 2.23 8.66
N VAL A 221 -7.00 1.97 8.48
CA VAL A 221 -8.01 2.18 9.54
C VAL A 221 -7.71 1.30 10.75
N PHE A 222 -7.40 0.03 10.53
CA PHE A 222 -7.03 -0.89 11.62
C PHE A 222 -5.77 -0.42 12.36
N GLY A 223 -4.74 0.01 11.64
CA GLY A 223 -3.53 0.55 12.24
C GLY A 223 -3.80 1.78 13.10
N ALA A 224 -4.70 2.69 12.65
CA ALA A 224 -5.13 3.84 13.44
C ALA A 224 -5.89 3.43 14.70
N VAL A 225 -6.88 2.55 14.56
CA VAL A 225 -7.68 2.06 15.70
C VAL A 225 -6.77 1.39 16.73
N ALA A 226 -5.90 0.48 16.31
CA ALA A 226 -4.98 -0.22 17.21
C ALA A 226 -4.03 0.76 17.92
N ARG A 227 -3.60 1.85 17.25
CA ARG A 227 -2.71 2.86 17.83
C ARG A 227 -3.39 3.73 18.88
N PHE A 228 -4.64 4.15 18.61
CA PHE A 228 -5.35 5.12 19.43
C PHE A 228 -6.41 4.49 20.38
N GLU A 229 -6.58 3.17 20.38
CA GLU A 229 -7.56 2.45 21.19
C GLU A 229 -7.43 2.79 22.68
N HIS A 230 -6.20 2.97 23.18
CA HIS A 230 -5.94 3.32 24.58
C HIS A 230 -6.50 4.68 25.01
N VAL A 231 -6.70 5.61 24.06
CA VAL A 231 -7.26 6.94 24.33
C VAL A 231 -8.75 6.84 24.63
N PHE A 232 -9.42 5.83 24.06
CA PHE A 232 -10.86 5.64 24.15
C PHE A 232 -11.28 4.60 25.19
N LYS A 233 -10.38 3.67 25.59
CA LYS A 233 -10.66 2.71 26.66
C LYS A 233 -10.48 3.39 28.02
N LYS A 234 -11.54 3.32 28.87
CA LYS A 234 -11.45 3.77 30.27
C LYS A 234 -10.45 2.91 31.05
N PRO A 235 -9.70 3.49 32.02
CA PRO A 235 -8.69 2.77 32.81
C PRO A 235 -9.18 1.52 33.55
N GLU A 236 -10.47 1.47 33.91
CA GLU A 236 -11.08 0.34 34.61
C GLU A 236 -11.20 -0.95 33.79
N ASN A 237 -11.24 -0.85 32.45
CA ASN A 237 -11.37 -2.02 31.59
C ASN A 237 -10.01 -2.66 31.27
N ILE A 238 -8.91 -1.97 31.53
CA ILE A 238 -7.54 -2.47 31.27
C ILE A 238 -7.13 -3.51 32.31
N LYS A 239 -7.62 -3.40 33.56
CA LYS A 239 -7.30 -4.36 34.65
C LYS A 239 -8.02 -5.70 34.54
N LYS A 240 -9.12 -5.79 33.80
CA LYS A 240 -9.88 -7.04 33.62
C LYS A 240 -9.38 -7.94 32.48
N GLU A 241 -8.47 -7.47 31.63
CA GLU A 241 -7.87 -8.28 30.57
C GLU A 241 -6.48 -8.84 30.96
N GLU A 242 -5.95 -8.47 32.16
CA GLU A 242 -4.66 -8.97 32.68
C GLU A 242 -4.83 -10.11 33.73
N ASP A 243 -6.04 -10.44 34.13
CA ASP A 243 -6.39 -11.59 34.99
C ASP A 243 -7.00 -12.73 34.12
#